data_6029aa996b014a1c5b20b21a010dcbcf
#
_entry.id   6029aa996b014a1c5b20b21a010dcbcf
#
_cell.length_a   1.000
_cell.length_b   1.000
_cell.length_c   1.000
_cell.angle_alpha   90.00
_cell.angle_beta   90.00
_cell.angle_gamma   90.00
#
_symmetry.space_group_name_H-M   'P 1'
#
loop_
_entity.id
_entity.type
_entity.pdbx_description
1 polymer ?
#
loop_
_entity_poly.entity_id
_entity_poly.type
_entity_poly.pdbx_seq_one_letter_code
_entity_poly.pdbx_strand_id
1 'polypeptide(L)'
;MYSDRFDIEGLISSPSFGKGSKEEILRMIDLYEKDFKKLQANNQKLMTPAELRKLCKQGRQGLASYKGFDKPTEGSEWIIKCARREDARPLYVLVWGTLEDVAQALHDAPDIQSKIRVYWIGGPNKKWGVNSYAYVAENFPDLWMIENNASYRGLISNKKIDDEFNNGYYDKYIK
;
A
#
# COMPACT_ATOMS: atom_id res chain seq x y z
N MET A 1 -2.97 -7.36 -11.69
CA MET A 1 -4.16 -8.06 -12.20
C MET A 1 -5.39 -7.16 -12.32
N TYR A 2 -5.53 -6.12 -11.53
CA TYR A 2 -6.72 -5.25 -11.52
C TYR A 2 -6.45 -3.83 -12.06
N SER A 3 -5.38 -3.65 -12.83
CA SER A 3 -5.05 -2.35 -13.42
C SER A 3 -6.05 -1.86 -14.48
N ASP A 4 -7.00 -2.70 -14.85
CA ASP A 4 -8.15 -2.35 -15.67
C ASP A 4 -9.36 -1.84 -14.89
N ARG A 5 -9.31 -1.93 -13.56
CA ARG A 5 -10.39 -1.56 -12.64
C ARG A 5 -10.11 -0.29 -11.84
N PHE A 6 -8.85 0.07 -11.73
CA PHE A 6 -8.39 1.19 -10.91
C PHE A 6 -7.44 2.06 -11.72
N ASP A 7 -7.53 3.37 -11.52
CA ASP A 7 -6.51 4.31 -11.96
C ASP A 7 -5.34 4.24 -10.97
N ILE A 8 -4.36 3.40 -11.27
CA ILE A 8 -3.19 3.20 -10.42
C ILE A 8 -2.27 4.39 -10.59
N GLU A 9 -2.03 5.15 -9.53
CA GLU A 9 -1.24 6.37 -9.55
C GLU A 9 0.14 6.21 -8.90
N GLY A 10 0.37 5.16 -8.13
CA GLY A 10 1.66 4.90 -7.50
C GLY A 10 1.79 3.49 -6.97
N LEU A 11 3.01 2.99 -7.00
CA LEU A 11 3.45 1.75 -6.38
C LEU A 11 4.63 2.10 -5.48
N ILE A 12 4.37 2.25 -4.19
CA ILE A 12 5.33 2.76 -3.22
C ILE A 12 5.81 1.60 -2.34
N SER A 13 7.12 1.40 -2.27
CA SER A 13 7.68 0.44 -1.33
C SER A 13 7.54 0.96 0.10
N SER A 14 7.08 0.16 1.03
CA SER A 14 6.99 0.52 2.44
C SER A 14 7.63 -0.55 3.32
N PRO A 15 8.17 -0.19 4.49
CA PRO A 15 8.66 -1.20 5.42
C PRO A 15 7.51 -1.99 6.04
N SER A 16 7.82 -3.19 6.48
CA SER A 16 6.95 -4.04 7.27
C SER A 16 7.82 -4.69 8.33
N PHE A 17 7.89 -6.02 8.42
CA PHE A 17 8.91 -6.65 9.26
C PHE A 17 10.32 -6.65 8.62
N GLY A 18 10.45 -6.13 7.40
CA GLY A 18 11.70 -5.95 6.65
C GLY A 18 11.83 -4.55 6.06
N LYS A 19 12.91 -4.30 5.35
CA LYS A 19 13.15 -3.02 4.67
C LYS A 19 12.28 -2.92 3.43
N GLY A 20 11.64 -1.76 3.23
CA GLY A 20 10.96 -1.43 1.98
C GLY A 20 11.97 -1.29 0.83
N SER A 21 11.71 -1.94 -0.30
CA SER A 21 12.57 -1.90 -1.48
C SER A 21 11.76 -1.72 -2.76
N LYS A 22 12.07 -0.66 -3.49
CA LYS A 22 11.52 -0.40 -4.83
C LYS A 22 11.96 -1.48 -5.82
N GLU A 23 13.16 -2.02 -5.66
CA GLU A 23 13.72 -3.08 -6.51
C GLU A 23 12.87 -4.34 -6.46
N GLU A 24 12.26 -4.64 -5.30
CA GLU A 24 11.36 -5.79 -5.19
C GLU A 24 10.07 -5.58 -6.00
N ILE A 25 9.54 -4.36 -6.03
CA ILE A 25 8.39 -4.02 -6.88
C ILE A 25 8.78 -4.16 -8.35
N LEU A 26 9.92 -3.62 -8.73
CA LEU A 26 10.42 -3.71 -10.12
C LEU A 26 10.63 -5.17 -10.53
N ARG A 27 11.19 -6.00 -9.65
CA ARG A 27 11.34 -7.44 -9.89
C ARG A 27 10.00 -8.15 -10.12
N MET A 28 8.96 -7.76 -9.39
CA MET A 28 7.61 -8.29 -9.63
C MET A 28 7.05 -7.85 -10.98
N ILE A 29 7.34 -6.62 -11.40
CA ILE A 29 6.93 -6.14 -12.73
C ILE A 29 7.69 -6.87 -13.84
N ASP A 30 8.95 -7.24 -13.63
CA ASP A 30 9.71 -8.07 -14.59
C ASP A 30 9.10 -9.48 -14.75
N LEU A 31 8.54 -10.04 -13.69
CA LEU A 31 7.78 -11.29 -13.78
C LEU A 31 6.45 -11.08 -14.51
N TYR A 32 5.74 -10.00 -14.21
CA TYR A 32 4.52 -9.62 -14.92
C TYR A 32 4.77 -9.44 -16.43
N GLU A 33 5.89 -8.85 -16.82
CA GLU A 33 6.26 -8.63 -18.21
C GLU A 33 6.41 -9.95 -18.99
N LYS A 34 6.93 -11.00 -18.35
CA LYS A 34 7.05 -12.32 -18.98
C LYS A 34 5.69 -12.91 -19.37
N ASP A 35 4.67 -12.64 -18.57
CA ASP A 35 3.32 -13.14 -18.79
C ASP A 35 2.41 -12.13 -19.50
N PHE A 36 2.87 -10.89 -19.71
CA PHE A 36 2.04 -9.77 -20.15
C PHE A 36 1.28 -10.05 -21.44
N LYS A 37 1.93 -10.63 -22.45
CA LYS A 37 1.27 -10.96 -23.73
C LYS A 37 0.09 -11.91 -23.55
N LYS A 38 0.22 -12.91 -22.68
CA LYS A 38 -0.86 -13.86 -22.38
C LYS A 38 -2.00 -13.21 -21.62
N LEU A 39 -1.65 -12.37 -20.63
CA LEU A 39 -2.62 -11.63 -19.84
C LEU A 39 -3.37 -10.61 -20.68
N GLN A 40 -2.67 -9.87 -21.54
CA GLN A 40 -3.24 -8.89 -22.44
C GLN A 40 -4.18 -9.49 -23.48
N ALA A 41 -3.94 -10.72 -23.92
CA ALA A 41 -4.85 -11.44 -24.83
C ALA A 41 -6.25 -11.63 -24.23
N ASN A 42 -6.33 -11.74 -22.89
CA ASN A 42 -7.60 -11.86 -22.17
C ASN A 42 -8.15 -10.50 -21.70
N ASN A 43 -7.29 -9.49 -21.55
CA ASN A 43 -7.69 -8.17 -21.09
C ASN A 43 -6.74 -7.09 -21.65
N GLN A 44 -7.17 -6.42 -22.70
CA GLN A 44 -6.38 -5.38 -23.39
C GLN A 44 -6.23 -4.08 -22.59
N LYS A 45 -7.00 -3.90 -21.49
CA LYS A 45 -6.95 -2.70 -20.66
C LYS A 45 -5.91 -2.76 -19.53
N LEU A 46 -5.15 -3.84 -19.47
CA LEU A 46 -4.09 -3.97 -18.47
C LEU A 46 -2.98 -2.95 -18.73
N MET A 47 -2.52 -2.30 -17.67
CA MET A 47 -1.36 -1.42 -17.75
C MET A 47 -0.12 -2.17 -18.22
N THR A 48 0.64 -1.55 -19.09
CA THR A 48 1.89 -2.12 -19.57
C THR A 48 2.96 -2.14 -18.46
N PRO A 49 3.92 -3.07 -18.53
CA PRO A 49 5.04 -3.10 -17.59
C PRO A 49 5.80 -1.77 -17.53
N ALA A 50 5.95 -1.09 -18.69
CA ALA A 50 6.62 0.21 -18.77
C ALA A 50 5.86 1.32 -18.01
N GLU A 51 4.53 1.34 -18.07
CA GLU A 51 3.70 2.27 -17.32
C GLU A 51 3.82 2.00 -15.82
N LEU A 52 3.72 0.74 -15.38
CA LEU A 52 3.86 0.36 -13.98
C LEU A 52 5.23 0.75 -13.40
N ARG A 53 6.32 0.56 -14.16
CA ARG A 53 7.68 0.95 -13.72
C ARG A 53 7.78 2.46 -13.44
N LYS A 54 7.12 3.31 -14.22
CA LYS A 54 7.10 4.77 -14.00
C LYS A 54 6.43 5.17 -12.68
N LEU A 55 5.50 4.35 -12.22
CA LEU A 55 4.75 4.58 -10.98
C LEU A 55 5.49 4.08 -9.73
N CYS A 56 6.56 3.28 -9.88
CA CYS A 56 7.33 2.77 -8.76
C CYS A 56 8.11 3.89 -8.07
N LYS A 57 7.93 4.00 -6.76
CA LYS A 57 8.59 4.98 -5.90
C LYS A 57 9.25 4.30 -4.72
N GLN A 58 10.45 4.76 -4.35
CA GLN A 58 11.07 4.34 -3.12
C GLN A 58 10.42 5.06 -1.95
N GLY A 59 9.71 4.34 -1.12
CA GLY A 59 9.27 4.83 0.16
C GLY A 59 10.34 4.64 1.23
N ARG A 60 9.98 4.79 2.47
CA ARG A 60 10.89 4.63 3.59
C ARG A 60 11.44 3.20 3.66
N GLN A 61 12.74 3.08 3.91
CA GLN A 61 13.39 1.76 4.00
C GLN A 61 13.37 1.17 5.41
N GLY A 62 13.17 1.98 6.43
CA GLY A 62 13.13 1.58 7.83
C GLY A 62 11.98 2.25 8.57
N LEU A 63 11.83 1.90 9.83
CA LEU A 63 10.78 2.48 10.67
C LEU A 63 11.08 3.93 11.02
N ALA A 64 10.05 4.71 11.25
CA ALA A 64 10.16 6.09 11.68
C ALA A 64 10.73 6.20 13.09
N SER A 65 11.42 7.30 13.39
CA SER A 65 11.82 7.66 14.74
C SER A 65 10.61 7.77 15.68
N TYR A 66 10.86 7.98 16.97
CA TYR A 66 9.77 8.17 17.97
C TYR A 66 8.82 9.33 17.64
N LYS A 67 9.23 10.26 16.78
CA LYS A 67 8.37 11.35 16.30
C LYS A 67 7.27 10.89 15.34
N GLY A 68 7.38 9.70 14.79
CA GLY A 68 6.45 9.15 13.80
C GLY A 68 6.74 9.57 12.37
N PHE A 69 7.67 10.48 12.15
CA PHE A 69 8.14 10.97 10.86
C PHE A 69 9.63 11.34 10.94
N ASP A 70 10.28 11.58 9.81
CA ASP A 70 11.69 12.02 9.77
C ASP A 70 11.96 12.93 8.56
N LYS A 71 12.35 12.35 7.43
CA LYS A 71 12.65 13.08 6.18
C LYS A 71 11.73 12.61 5.06
N PRO A 72 11.37 13.50 4.14
CA PRO A 72 10.63 13.14 2.93
C PRO A 72 11.29 11.98 2.19
N THR A 73 10.46 11.19 1.55
CA THR A 73 10.87 10.10 0.65
C THR A 73 10.28 10.33 -0.73
N GLU A 74 10.80 9.67 -1.75
CA GLU A 74 10.16 9.68 -3.08
C GLU A 74 8.69 9.24 -2.99
N GLY A 75 8.41 8.28 -2.09
CA GLY A 75 7.06 7.77 -1.84
C GLY A 75 6.14 8.80 -1.18
N SER A 76 6.57 9.44 -0.09
CA SER A 76 5.75 10.44 0.61
C SER A 76 5.47 11.66 -0.26
N GLU A 77 6.47 12.16 -1.00
CA GLU A 77 6.30 13.26 -1.96
C GLU A 77 5.35 12.88 -3.09
N TRP A 78 5.39 11.61 -3.53
CA TRP A 78 4.47 11.13 -4.56
C TRP A 78 3.03 11.05 -4.07
N ILE A 79 2.79 10.63 -2.82
CA ILE A 79 1.45 10.68 -2.19
C ILE A 79 0.92 12.11 -2.19
N ILE A 80 1.72 13.08 -1.77
CA ILE A 80 1.35 14.50 -1.77
C ILE A 80 0.97 14.97 -3.17
N LYS A 81 1.83 14.67 -4.15
CA LYS A 81 1.59 15.04 -5.54
C LYS A 81 0.28 14.47 -6.08
N CYS A 82 0.02 13.18 -5.86
CA CYS A 82 -1.21 12.53 -6.31
C CYS A 82 -2.45 13.07 -5.58
N ALA A 83 -2.33 13.35 -4.28
CA ALA A 83 -3.43 13.92 -3.49
C ALA A 83 -3.80 15.36 -3.92
N ARG A 84 -2.83 16.12 -4.43
CA ARG A 84 -3.04 17.50 -4.89
C ARG A 84 -3.46 17.63 -6.36
N ARG A 85 -3.63 16.51 -7.07
CA ARG A 85 -4.13 16.57 -8.45
C ARG A 85 -5.54 17.17 -8.51
N GLU A 86 -5.88 17.75 -9.61
CA GLU A 86 -7.24 18.23 -9.92
C GLU A 86 -8.15 17.06 -10.32
N ASP A 87 -8.69 16.38 -9.31
CA ASP A 87 -9.65 15.29 -9.47
C ASP A 87 -10.67 15.37 -8.31
N ALA A 88 -11.94 15.26 -8.63
CA ALA A 88 -13.01 15.27 -7.62
C ALA A 88 -13.01 13.99 -6.77
N ARG A 89 -12.40 12.91 -7.26
CA ARG A 89 -12.30 11.64 -6.53
C ARG A 89 -11.18 11.72 -5.49
N PRO A 90 -11.39 11.22 -4.28
CA PRO A 90 -10.30 11.12 -3.31
C PRO A 90 -9.23 10.12 -3.77
N LEU A 91 -7.99 10.34 -3.34
CA LEU A 91 -6.92 9.37 -3.52
C LEU A 91 -7.06 8.25 -2.47
N TYR A 92 -7.23 7.02 -2.92
CA TYR A 92 -7.17 5.86 -2.03
C TYR A 92 -5.72 5.40 -1.86
N VAL A 93 -5.24 5.43 -0.63
CA VAL A 93 -3.90 4.95 -0.25
C VAL A 93 -4.05 3.60 0.43
N LEU A 94 -3.75 2.53 -0.30
CA LEU A 94 -3.84 1.15 0.19
C LEU A 94 -2.50 0.79 0.85
N VAL A 95 -2.46 0.67 2.17
CA VAL A 95 -1.24 0.44 2.93
C VAL A 95 -1.17 -1.01 3.40
N TRP A 96 -0.21 -1.76 2.89
CA TRP A 96 0.01 -3.18 3.21
C TRP A 96 1.25 -3.42 4.08
N GLY A 97 1.86 -2.36 4.53
CA GLY A 97 2.96 -2.32 5.48
C GLY A 97 2.67 -1.38 6.63
N THR A 98 3.68 -0.68 7.08
CA THR A 98 3.56 0.34 8.11
C THR A 98 3.19 1.71 7.50
N LEU A 99 2.83 2.70 8.33
CA LEU A 99 2.28 3.98 7.88
C LEU A 99 3.33 5.06 7.62
N GLU A 100 4.62 4.74 7.54
CA GLU A 100 5.71 5.71 7.52
C GLU A 100 5.59 6.77 6.42
N ASP A 101 5.31 6.34 5.18
CA ASP A 101 5.19 7.29 4.07
C ASP A 101 3.90 8.11 4.13
N VAL A 102 2.82 7.55 4.69
CA VAL A 102 1.57 8.27 4.95
C VAL A 102 1.76 9.30 6.05
N ALA A 103 2.40 8.92 7.15
CA ALA A 103 2.71 9.82 8.26
C ALA A 103 3.61 10.97 7.81
N GLN A 104 4.64 10.67 7.01
CA GLN A 104 5.52 11.68 6.44
C GLN A 104 4.76 12.62 5.48
N ALA A 105 3.92 12.07 4.60
CA ALA A 105 3.14 12.88 3.67
C ALA A 105 2.17 13.84 4.38
N LEU A 106 1.50 13.35 5.43
CA LEU A 106 0.61 14.16 6.25
C LEU A 106 1.35 15.22 7.06
N HIS A 107 2.57 14.88 7.56
CA HIS A 107 3.43 15.85 8.24
C HIS A 107 3.83 17.01 7.33
N ASP A 108 4.31 16.68 6.13
CA ASP A 108 4.83 17.65 5.19
C ASP A 108 3.73 18.47 4.48
N ALA A 109 2.53 17.89 4.37
CA ALA A 109 1.38 18.47 3.69
C ALA A 109 0.06 18.13 4.41
N PRO A 110 -0.26 18.76 5.57
CA PRO A 110 -1.49 18.47 6.30
C PRO A 110 -2.78 18.72 5.50
N ASP A 111 -2.71 19.58 4.49
CA ASP A 111 -3.82 19.91 3.58
C ASP A 111 -4.38 18.71 2.83
N ILE A 112 -3.57 17.64 2.67
CA ILE A 112 -4.03 16.44 1.95
C ILE A 112 -4.94 15.53 2.79
N GLN A 113 -5.07 15.74 4.08
CA GLN A 113 -5.90 14.92 4.97
C GLN A 113 -7.31 14.70 4.42
N SER A 114 -7.95 15.75 3.94
CA SER A 114 -9.32 15.69 3.39
C SER A 114 -9.39 15.03 2.01
N LYS A 115 -8.26 14.94 1.30
CA LYS A 115 -8.16 14.46 -0.08
C LYS A 115 -7.81 12.99 -0.21
N ILE A 116 -7.31 12.39 0.87
CA ILE A 116 -6.91 10.97 0.87
C ILE A 116 -7.89 10.10 1.66
N ARG A 117 -7.91 8.82 1.32
CA ARG A 117 -8.63 7.77 2.03
C ARG A 117 -7.65 6.64 2.26
N VAL A 118 -7.32 6.37 3.51
CA VAL A 118 -6.34 5.34 3.87
C VAL A 118 -7.07 4.05 4.19
N TYR A 119 -6.72 2.97 3.48
CA TYR A 119 -7.15 1.62 3.79
C TYR A 119 -5.92 0.84 4.23
N TRP A 120 -5.83 0.52 5.50
CA TRP A 120 -4.64 -0.04 6.11
C TRP A 120 -4.86 -1.44 6.65
N ILE A 121 -3.96 -2.36 6.28
CA ILE A 121 -3.85 -3.66 6.91
C ILE A 121 -3.04 -3.48 8.20
N GLY A 122 -3.72 -3.09 9.29
CA GLY A 122 -3.11 -2.77 10.57
C GLY A 122 -2.43 -3.99 11.20
N GLY A 123 -3.19 -4.86 11.85
CA GLY A 123 -2.68 -6.09 12.45
C GLY A 123 -1.27 -5.98 13.04
N PRO A 124 -0.34 -6.88 12.64
CA PRO A 124 1.05 -6.81 13.06
C PRO A 124 1.79 -5.53 12.64
N ASN A 125 1.38 -4.89 11.54
CA ASN A 125 2.01 -3.66 11.06
C ASN A 125 1.88 -2.51 12.07
N LYS A 126 0.80 -2.47 12.86
CA LYS A 126 0.63 -1.51 13.95
C LYS A 126 1.72 -1.66 15.01
N LYS A 127 2.06 -2.91 15.35
CA LYS A 127 3.12 -3.19 16.33
C LYS A 127 4.50 -2.80 15.79
N TRP A 128 4.76 -3.07 14.52
CA TRP A 128 6.06 -2.76 13.92
C TRP A 128 6.24 -1.27 13.66
N GLY A 129 5.24 -0.57 13.12
CA GLY A 129 5.27 0.87 12.84
C GLY A 129 4.52 1.69 13.88
N VAL A 130 4.70 1.42 15.17
CA VAL A 130 3.93 2.05 16.23
C VAL A 130 4.08 3.57 16.25
N ASN A 131 5.27 4.09 15.95
CA ASN A 131 5.56 5.52 15.99
C ASN A 131 4.78 6.30 14.91
N SER A 132 4.82 5.82 13.67
CA SER A 132 4.05 6.43 12.57
C SER A 132 2.54 6.30 12.78
N TYR A 133 2.10 5.17 13.31
CA TYR A 133 0.69 4.99 13.68
C TYR A 133 0.23 5.96 14.76
N ALA A 134 0.99 6.06 15.87
CA ALA A 134 0.66 6.97 16.97
C ALA A 134 0.60 8.42 16.47
N TYR A 135 1.59 8.84 15.69
CA TYR A 135 1.62 10.17 15.10
C TYR A 135 0.37 10.49 14.27
N VAL A 136 -0.02 9.56 13.38
CA VAL A 136 -1.23 9.73 12.54
C VAL A 136 -2.48 9.79 13.42
N ALA A 137 -2.63 8.87 14.37
CA ALA A 137 -3.81 8.79 15.23
C ALA A 137 -3.98 10.03 16.13
N GLU A 138 -2.87 10.59 16.65
CA GLU A 138 -2.90 11.74 17.54
C GLU A 138 -3.07 13.07 16.79
N ASN A 139 -2.47 13.22 15.62
CA ASN A 139 -2.42 14.51 14.93
C ASN A 139 -3.44 14.65 13.79
N PHE A 140 -4.01 13.54 13.31
CA PHE A 140 -4.96 13.51 12.21
C PHE A 140 -6.22 12.70 12.55
N PRO A 141 -6.95 13.07 13.63
CA PRO A 141 -8.12 12.30 14.09
C PRO A 141 -9.25 12.27 13.05
N ASP A 142 -9.33 13.27 12.17
CA ASP A 142 -10.33 13.37 11.13
C ASP A 142 -9.90 12.68 9.81
N LEU A 143 -8.75 12.02 9.78
CA LEU A 143 -8.31 11.27 8.62
C LEU A 143 -9.28 10.11 8.36
N TRP A 144 -9.85 10.07 7.17
CA TRP A 144 -10.64 8.91 6.77
C TRP A 144 -9.73 7.69 6.64
N MET A 145 -9.75 6.81 7.63
CA MET A 145 -8.92 5.63 7.68
C MET A 145 -9.72 4.39 8.08
N ILE A 146 -9.65 3.34 7.29
CA ILE A 146 -10.09 2.00 7.66
C ILE A 146 -8.89 1.20 8.14
N GLU A 147 -8.96 0.75 9.37
CA GLU A 147 -7.97 -0.10 10.00
C GLU A 147 -8.44 -1.56 9.96
N ASN A 148 -8.00 -2.29 8.95
CA ASN A 148 -8.36 -3.69 8.76
C ASN A 148 -7.34 -4.61 9.45
N ASN A 149 -7.66 -5.03 10.67
CA ASN A 149 -6.76 -5.87 11.48
C ASN A 149 -6.94 -7.38 11.22
N ALA A 150 -8.02 -7.77 10.54
CA ALA A 150 -8.39 -9.19 10.35
C ALA A 150 -8.00 -9.77 8.99
N SER A 151 -7.54 -8.96 8.05
CA SER A 151 -7.34 -9.36 6.65
C SER A 151 -6.27 -10.43 6.41
N TYR A 152 -5.34 -10.59 7.33
CA TYR A 152 -4.29 -11.63 7.22
C TYR A 152 -4.84 -13.05 7.27
N ARG A 153 -5.93 -13.28 7.99
CA ARG A 153 -6.45 -14.64 8.21
C ARG A 153 -7.16 -15.21 6.99
N GLY A 154 -7.82 -14.40 6.22
CA GLY A 154 -8.60 -14.86 5.06
C GLY A 154 -7.80 -15.18 3.80
N LEU A 155 -6.51 -14.82 3.77
CA LEU A 155 -5.65 -14.94 2.57
C LEU A 155 -4.55 -15.99 2.69
N ILE A 156 -4.38 -16.60 3.86
CA ILE A 156 -3.30 -17.54 4.13
C ILE A 156 -3.89 -18.91 4.46
N SER A 157 -3.67 -19.87 3.58
CA SER A 157 -3.94 -21.28 3.89
C SER A 157 -2.85 -21.80 4.82
N ASN A 158 -3.20 -22.19 6.03
CA ASN A 158 -2.27 -22.77 6.99
C ASN A 158 -2.68 -24.21 7.31
N LYS A 159 -2.00 -25.16 6.69
CA LYS A 159 -2.25 -26.60 6.89
C LYS A 159 -2.01 -27.09 8.33
N LYS A 160 -1.37 -26.29 9.20
CA LYS A 160 -1.08 -26.65 10.58
C LYS A 160 -2.18 -26.22 11.56
N ILE A 161 -3.00 -25.28 11.16
CA ILE A 161 -4.14 -24.84 11.96
C ILE A 161 -5.36 -25.27 11.18
N ASP A 162 -6.06 -26.27 11.69
CA ASP A 162 -7.36 -26.68 11.15
C ASP A 162 -8.37 -25.59 11.50
N ASP A 163 -8.28 -24.53 10.74
CA ASP A 163 -9.11 -23.34 10.87
C ASP A 163 -10.03 -23.32 9.66
N GLU A 164 -11.24 -23.78 9.86
CA GLU A 164 -12.30 -23.81 8.85
C GLU A 164 -12.49 -22.44 8.18
N PHE A 165 -12.24 -21.36 8.93
CA PHE A 165 -12.36 -20.01 8.43
C PHE A 165 -11.26 -19.64 7.44
N ASN A 166 -10.03 -20.08 7.68
CA ASN A 166 -8.89 -19.78 6.81
C ASN A 166 -8.82 -20.74 5.61
N ASN A 167 -8.86 -22.03 5.87
CA ASN A 167 -8.65 -23.05 4.85
C ASN A 167 -9.89 -23.26 3.98
N GLY A 168 -11.05 -23.33 4.59
CA GLY A 168 -12.31 -23.53 3.87
C GLY A 168 -12.66 -22.34 2.96
N TYR A 169 -12.45 -21.12 3.43
CA TYR A 169 -12.68 -19.92 2.63
C TYR A 169 -11.68 -19.80 1.48
N TYR A 170 -10.40 -20.00 1.77
CA TYR A 170 -9.35 -19.95 0.75
C TYR A 170 -9.59 -20.99 -0.35
N ASP A 171 -9.81 -22.24 0.03
CA ASP A 171 -10.01 -23.34 -0.94
C ASP A 171 -11.29 -23.16 -1.76
N LYS A 172 -12.33 -22.58 -1.18
CA LYS A 172 -13.64 -22.39 -1.83
C LYS A 172 -13.70 -21.16 -2.77
N TYR A 173 -13.02 -20.06 -2.40
CA TYR A 173 -13.23 -18.76 -3.06
C TYR A 173 -11.98 -18.12 -3.69
N ILE A 174 -10.78 -18.57 -3.32
CA ILE A 174 -9.52 -17.92 -3.73
C ILE A 174 -8.69 -18.83 -4.64
N LYS A 175 -8.66 -20.14 -4.40
CA LYS A 175 -7.83 -21.15 -5.10
C LYS A 175 -8.16 -21.33 -6.59
#